data_afc8b9ed7e4a75693fa852f27ffcd429
#
_entry.id   afc8b9ed7e4a75693fa852f27ffcd429
#
_cell.length_a   1.000
_cell.length_b   1.000
_cell.length_c   1.000
_cell.angle_alpha   90.00
_cell.angle_beta   90.00
_cell.angle_gamma   90.00
#
_symmetry.space_group_name_H-M   'P 1'
#
loop_
_entity.id
_entity.type
_entity.pdbx_description
1 polymer ?
#
loop_
_entity_poly.entity_id
_entity_poly.type
_entity_poly.pdbx_seq_one_letter_code
_entity_poly.pdbx_strand_id
1 'polypeptide(L)'
;MNAPNNIHAYLLLWCLALIFRPPQAHAQQNPNAPQSNASPATNRDGRHDFDFEIGTWHTHLKRLQHPLTGSATWIEYDGTSTIRKIWNGRANLVELEVDGPTGHIEGLSLRLYNPQSHEWSLNFANSAQGTMSIPTVGEFKNNRGEFYDQESFNNRTILVRNVFEDITANSYRFEQSFSDDGGKTWELNWIAVDTRIPDAPQNI
;
A
#
# COMPACT_ATOMS: atom_id res chain seq x y z
N MET A 1 65.83 21.46 16.41
CA MET A 1 65.50 22.33 15.27
C MET A 1 64.02 22.59 15.32
N ASN A 2 63.66 23.86 15.51
CA ASN A 2 62.34 24.34 15.92
C ASN A 2 61.32 24.33 14.76
N ALA A 3 60.12 23.87 15.06
CA ALA A 3 58.92 24.11 14.22
C ALA A 3 58.16 25.31 14.77
N PRO A 4 57.67 26.25 13.97
CA PRO A 4 56.84 27.34 14.46
C PRO A 4 55.36 27.03 14.38
N ASN A 5 54.67 27.36 15.46
CA ASN A 5 53.22 27.44 15.59
C ASN A 5 52.64 28.53 14.65
N ASN A 6 51.57 28.19 13.91
CA ASN A 6 50.73 29.20 13.29
C ASN A 6 49.33 29.12 13.86
N ILE A 7 49.00 30.10 14.70
CA ILE A 7 47.67 30.39 15.22
C ILE A 7 46.95 31.24 14.16
N HIS A 8 45.90 30.71 13.56
CA HIS A 8 45.00 31.51 12.71
C HIS A 8 43.79 31.95 13.52
N ALA A 9 43.75 33.26 13.75
CA ALA A 9 42.66 33.98 14.36
C ALA A 9 41.45 34.01 13.40
N TYR A 10 40.29 33.50 13.82
CA TYR A 10 39.04 33.68 13.10
C TYR A 10 38.38 35.00 13.47
N LEU A 11 38.34 35.92 12.52
CA LEU A 11 37.57 37.16 12.59
C LEU A 11 36.09 36.81 12.45
N LEU A 12 35.31 37.10 13.51
CA LEU A 12 33.84 37.07 13.49
C LEU A 12 33.33 38.33 12.76
N LEU A 13 32.85 38.17 11.52
CA LEU A 13 32.06 39.18 10.81
C LEU A 13 30.62 39.07 11.26
N TRP A 14 30.14 40.08 11.99
CA TRP A 14 28.72 40.27 12.28
C TRP A 14 28.05 40.91 11.05
N CYS A 15 27.28 40.11 10.26
CA CYS A 15 26.36 40.66 9.27
C CYS A 15 25.05 41.05 9.95
N LEU A 16 24.79 42.35 10.08
CA LEU A 16 23.47 42.89 10.41
C LEU A 16 22.50 42.59 9.25
N ALA A 17 21.66 41.59 9.41
CA ALA A 17 20.55 41.36 8.48
C ALA A 17 19.40 42.31 8.82
N LEU A 18 19.23 43.34 8.01
CA LEU A 18 18.01 44.18 8.01
C LEU A 18 16.81 43.31 7.60
N ILE A 19 15.98 42.99 8.60
CA ILE A 19 14.72 42.26 8.37
C ILE A 19 13.73 43.21 7.72
N PHE A 20 13.62 43.15 6.37
CA PHE A 20 12.52 43.76 5.62
C PHE A 20 11.25 42.92 5.86
N ARG A 21 10.34 43.40 6.69
CA ARG A 21 9.00 42.82 6.81
C ARG A 21 8.12 43.40 5.68
N PRO A 22 7.57 42.55 4.78
CA PRO A 22 6.57 43.01 3.85
C PRO A 22 5.27 43.34 4.61
N PRO A 23 4.46 44.32 4.13
CA PRO A 23 3.19 44.66 4.76
C PRO A 23 2.24 43.46 4.68
N GLN A 24 1.70 43.04 5.82
CA GLN A 24 0.64 42.02 5.86
C GLN A 24 -0.64 42.65 5.27
N ALA A 25 -1.04 42.16 4.11
CA ALA A 25 -2.36 42.41 3.57
C ALA A 25 -3.37 41.64 4.43
N HIS A 26 -4.19 42.37 5.18
CA HIS A 26 -5.35 41.79 5.82
C HIS A 26 -6.36 41.39 4.74
N ALA A 27 -6.47 40.10 4.47
CA ALA A 27 -7.57 39.57 3.67
C ALA A 27 -8.88 39.83 4.44
N GLN A 28 -9.73 40.67 3.89
CA GLN A 28 -11.11 40.87 4.39
C GLN A 28 -11.85 39.53 4.19
N GLN A 29 -12.23 38.88 5.28
CA GLN A 29 -13.13 37.73 5.25
C GLN A 29 -14.50 38.21 4.77
N ASN A 30 -14.95 37.68 3.65
CA ASN A 30 -16.28 37.87 3.14
C ASN A 30 -17.28 37.10 4.04
N PRO A 31 -18.17 37.73 4.80
CA PRO A 31 -19.08 37.06 5.73
C PRO A 31 -20.17 36.20 5.05
N ASN A 32 -20.24 36.22 3.71
CA ASN A 32 -21.24 35.50 2.92
C ASN A 32 -20.67 34.38 2.06
N ALA A 33 -19.44 33.91 2.32
CA ALA A 33 -18.98 32.71 1.67
C ALA A 33 -19.80 31.51 2.17
N PRO A 34 -20.36 30.66 1.29
CA PRO A 34 -21.05 29.45 1.73
C PRO A 34 -20.09 28.59 2.51
N GLN A 35 -20.34 28.37 3.80
CA GLN A 35 -19.64 27.39 4.58
C GLN A 35 -19.93 26.04 3.93
N SER A 36 -18.93 25.41 3.34
CA SER A 36 -19.02 24.02 2.94
C SER A 36 -19.20 23.20 4.22
N ASN A 37 -20.41 22.69 4.43
CA ASN A 37 -20.70 21.67 5.43
C ASN A 37 -20.06 20.34 4.95
N ALA A 38 -18.74 20.33 4.81
CA ALA A 38 -18.00 19.08 4.79
C ALA A 38 -18.20 18.51 6.20
N SER A 39 -19.03 17.48 6.32
CA SER A 39 -19.06 16.66 7.53
C SER A 39 -17.64 16.32 7.89
N PRO A 40 -17.21 16.45 9.16
CA PRO A 40 -15.88 16.03 9.54
C PRO A 40 -15.75 14.57 9.13
N ALA A 41 -14.74 14.25 8.31
CA ALA A 41 -14.39 12.88 8.02
C ALA A 41 -14.27 12.21 9.39
N THR A 42 -15.12 11.23 9.66
CA THR A 42 -15.06 10.46 10.90
C THR A 42 -13.65 9.89 10.94
N ASN A 43 -12.89 10.28 11.95
CA ASN A 43 -11.50 9.86 12.17
C ASN A 43 -11.54 8.36 12.59
N ARG A 44 -11.89 7.48 11.63
CA ARG A 44 -12.06 6.06 11.84
C ARG A 44 -10.69 5.42 12.01
N ASP A 45 -10.49 4.74 13.13
CA ASP A 45 -9.30 3.91 13.34
C ASP A 45 -9.41 2.63 12.48
N GLY A 46 -8.65 2.60 11.39
CA GLY A 46 -8.63 1.49 10.42
C GLY A 46 -7.76 0.29 10.81
N ARG A 47 -7.17 0.25 12.02
CA ARG A 47 -6.22 -0.81 12.41
C ARG A 47 -6.78 -2.23 12.41
N HIS A 48 -8.11 -2.39 12.39
CA HIS A 48 -8.82 -3.67 12.36
C HIS A 48 -9.38 -4.03 10.98
N ASP A 49 -9.09 -3.22 9.97
CA ASP A 49 -9.70 -3.38 8.64
C ASP A 49 -9.31 -4.68 7.94
N PHE A 50 -8.14 -5.22 8.25
CA PHE A 50 -7.69 -6.53 7.75
C PHE A 50 -7.98 -7.71 8.69
N ASP A 51 -8.74 -7.51 9.77
CA ASP A 51 -9.04 -8.61 10.70
C ASP A 51 -9.86 -9.74 10.05
N PHE A 52 -10.62 -9.44 9.00
CA PHE A 52 -11.40 -10.42 8.26
C PHE A 52 -10.54 -11.50 7.59
N GLU A 53 -9.32 -11.18 7.17
CA GLU A 53 -8.44 -12.11 6.47
C GLU A 53 -7.70 -13.08 7.41
N ILE A 54 -7.63 -12.83 8.71
CA ILE A 54 -6.83 -13.65 9.63
C ILE A 54 -7.30 -15.10 9.60
N GLY A 55 -6.36 -16.02 9.36
CA GLY A 55 -6.62 -17.46 9.23
C GLY A 55 -6.03 -18.06 7.96
N THR A 56 -6.52 -19.22 7.56
CA THR A 56 -6.08 -19.96 6.37
C THR A 56 -7.19 -19.99 5.33
N TRP A 57 -6.79 -19.84 4.08
CA TRP A 57 -7.70 -19.71 2.95
C TRP A 57 -7.26 -20.61 1.80
N HIS A 58 -8.22 -21.19 1.10
CA HIS A 58 -8.02 -21.71 -0.24
C HIS A 58 -8.05 -20.53 -1.21
N THR A 59 -6.97 -20.35 -1.96
CA THR A 59 -6.78 -19.24 -2.90
C THR A 59 -6.86 -19.75 -4.32
N HIS A 60 -7.83 -19.28 -5.10
CA HIS A 60 -7.88 -19.42 -6.54
C HIS A 60 -7.40 -18.12 -7.19
N LEU A 61 -6.27 -18.20 -7.88
CA LEU A 61 -5.58 -17.04 -8.44
C LEU A 61 -5.60 -17.10 -9.98
N LYS A 62 -5.93 -15.96 -10.60
CA LYS A 62 -5.77 -15.73 -12.04
C LYS A 62 -4.79 -14.61 -12.29
N ARG A 63 -3.81 -14.85 -13.16
CA ARG A 63 -2.80 -13.87 -13.54
C ARG A 63 -2.80 -13.65 -15.04
N LEU A 64 -2.91 -12.37 -15.47
CA LEU A 64 -2.80 -12.00 -16.88
C LEU A 64 -1.37 -12.16 -17.37
N GLN A 65 -1.18 -12.91 -18.46
CA GLN A 65 0.11 -12.97 -19.14
C GLN A 65 0.37 -11.68 -19.92
N HIS A 66 1.57 -11.11 -19.76
CA HIS A 66 2.02 -9.93 -20.48
C HIS A 66 1.09 -8.72 -20.31
N PRO A 67 0.93 -8.19 -19.07
CA PRO A 67 0.13 -6.99 -18.83
C PRO A 67 0.57 -5.81 -19.67
N LEU A 68 -0.37 -4.93 -20.04
CA LEU A 68 -0.19 -3.71 -20.84
C LEU A 68 0.35 -3.97 -22.26
N THR A 69 0.04 -5.14 -22.82
CA THR A 69 0.36 -5.51 -24.20
C THR A 69 -0.86 -5.80 -25.07
N GLY A 70 -2.08 -5.69 -24.49
CA GLY A 70 -3.32 -6.13 -25.10
C GLY A 70 -3.55 -7.63 -25.02
N SER A 71 -2.79 -8.35 -24.18
CA SER A 71 -2.99 -9.77 -23.92
C SER A 71 -4.34 -10.01 -23.25
N ALA A 72 -5.02 -11.09 -23.63
CA ALA A 72 -6.22 -11.59 -22.95
C ALA A 72 -6.03 -12.99 -22.37
N THR A 73 -4.78 -13.47 -22.29
CA THR A 73 -4.44 -14.81 -21.81
C THR A 73 -4.26 -14.80 -20.31
N TRP A 74 -5.12 -15.53 -19.59
CA TRP A 74 -5.03 -15.71 -18.15
C TRP A 74 -4.49 -17.10 -17.80
N ILE A 75 -3.66 -17.15 -16.76
CA ILE A 75 -3.16 -18.39 -16.18
C ILE A 75 -3.74 -18.52 -14.79
N GLU A 76 -4.24 -19.70 -14.47
CA GLU A 76 -4.88 -19.99 -13.18
C GLU A 76 -3.94 -20.81 -12.30
N TYR A 77 -4.00 -20.54 -11.01
CA TYR A 77 -3.24 -21.20 -9.95
C TYR A 77 -4.20 -21.49 -8.79
N ASP A 78 -3.93 -22.56 -8.08
CA ASP A 78 -4.65 -22.96 -6.88
C ASP A 78 -3.69 -23.27 -5.75
N GLY A 79 -4.10 -22.93 -4.53
CA GLY A 79 -3.28 -23.18 -3.34
C GLY A 79 -3.84 -22.55 -2.09
N THR A 80 -2.97 -22.00 -1.25
CA THR A 80 -3.35 -21.47 0.05
C THR A 80 -2.76 -20.11 0.34
N SER A 81 -3.50 -19.31 1.11
CA SER A 81 -3.00 -18.11 1.79
C SER A 81 -3.15 -18.29 3.29
N THR A 82 -2.08 -18.01 4.04
CA THR A 82 -2.12 -18.00 5.50
C THR A 82 -1.81 -16.61 6.04
N ILE A 83 -2.72 -16.04 6.82
CA ILE A 83 -2.62 -14.67 7.33
C ILE A 83 -2.54 -14.67 8.85
N ARG A 84 -1.51 -14.02 9.39
CA ARG A 84 -1.24 -13.94 10.84
C ARG A 84 -1.14 -12.49 11.31
N LYS A 85 -1.75 -12.20 12.46
CA LYS A 85 -1.58 -10.91 13.15
C LYS A 85 -0.18 -10.76 13.72
N ILE A 86 0.37 -9.55 13.57
CA ILE A 86 1.62 -9.09 14.20
C ILE A 86 1.30 -7.81 14.98
N TRP A 87 2.02 -7.57 16.08
CA TRP A 87 1.88 -6.38 16.91
C TRP A 87 0.43 -6.09 17.34
N ASN A 88 -0.28 -7.15 17.72
CA ASN A 88 -1.66 -7.07 18.18
C ASN A 88 -2.63 -6.47 17.13
N GLY A 89 -2.42 -6.83 15.85
CA GLY A 89 -3.26 -6.42 14.72
C GLY A 89 -2.85 -5.13 14.03
N ARG A 90 -1.81 -4.42 14.51
CA ARG A 90 -1.26 -3.24 13.81
C ARG A 90 -0.40 -3.59 12.59
N ALA A 91 -0.10 -4.85 12.42
CA ALA A 91 0.49 -5.43 11.23
C ALA A 91 -0.06 -6.84 11.03
N ASN A 92 0.03 -7.34 9.80
CA ASN A 92 -0.19 -8.75 9.51
C ASN A 92 0.81 -9.23 8.47
N LEU A 93 1.02 -10.55 8.45
CA LEU A 93 1.86 -11.25 7.49
C LEU A 93 0.98 -12.22 6.72
N VAL A 94 1.04 -12.13 5.40
CA VAL A 94 0.41 -13.06 4.46
C VAL A 94 1.49 -13.93 3.85
N GLU A 95 1.27 -15.24 3.85
CA GLU A 95 2.04 -16.22 3.08
C GLU A 95 1.10 -16.83 2.05
N LEU A 96 1.44 -16.67 0.76
CA LEU A 96 0.72 -17.21 -0.39
C LEU A 96 1.56 -18.31 -1.01
N GLU A 97 0.96 -19.49 -1.20
CA GLU A 97 1.58 -20.63 -1.90
C GLU A 97 0.55 -21.19 -2.89
N VAL A 98 0.81 -21.05 -4.18
CA VAL A 98 -0.09 -21.52 -5.23
C VAL A 98 0.67 -22.21 -6.36
N ASP A 99 0.07 -23.25 -6.93
CA ASP A 99 0.60 -24.03 -8.05
C ASP A 99 -0.26 -23.82 -9.31
N GLY A 100 0.39 -23.78 -10.46
CA GLY A 100 -0.28 -23.64 -11.75
C GLY A 100 0.58 -24.14 -12.92
N PRO A 101 0.06 -24.03 -14.15
CA PRO A 101 0.73 -24.58 -15.34
C PRO A 101 2.13 -24.01 -15.63
N THR A 102 2.44 -22.81 -15.11
CA THR A 102 3.75 -22.17 -15.32
C THR A 102 4.67 -22.25 -14.11
N GLY A 103 4.30 -23.04 -13.10
CA GLY A 103 5.10 -23.33 -11.92
C GLY A 103 4.46 -22.91 -10.61
N HIS A 104 5.25 -22.88 -9.56
CA HIS A 104 4.89 -22.53 -8.20
C HIS A 104 5.13 -21.05 -7.94
N ILE A 105 4.24 -20.40 -7.18
CA ILE A 105 4.36 -19.01 -6.72
C ILE A 105 4.34 -19.02 -5.20
N GLU A 106 5.40 -18.52 -4.58
CA GLU A 106 5.46 -18.18 -3.16
C GLU A 106 5.49 -16.68 -3.03
N GLY A 107 4.48 -16.12 -2.35
CA GLY A 107 4.31 -14.71 -2.11
C GLY A 107 4.30 -14.39 -0.63
N LEU A 108 4.92 -13.27 -0.27
CA LEU A 108 4.91 -12.72 1.08
C LEU A 108 4.34 -11.31 1.01
N SER A 109 3.36 -10.97 1.87
CA SER A 109 2.92 -9.59 2.03
C SER A 109 2.98 -9.21 3.50
N LEU A 110 3.83 -8.21 3.82
CA LEU A 110 3.86 -7.56 5.12
C LEU A 110 3.00 -6.30 5.04
N ARG A 111 1.92 -6.25 5.82
CA ARG A 111 1.00 -5.12 5.88
C ARG A 111 1.19 -4.37 7.18
N LEU A 112 1.36 -3.05 7.10
CA LEU A 112 1.63 -2.18 8.24
C LEU A 112 0.58 -1.08 8.31
N TYR A 113 -0.02 -0.91 9.49
CA TYR A 113 -0.94 0.19 9.75
C TYR A 113 -0.20 1.42 10.28
N ASN A 114 -0.44 2.56 9.66
CA ASN A 114 0.03 3.86 10.12
C ASN A 114 -1.06 4.56 10.95
N PRO A 115 -0.88 4.70 12.29
CA PRO A 115 -1.90 5.32 13.13
C PRO A 115 -1.99 6.84 12.99
N GLN A 116 -1.08 7.49 12.26
CA GLN A 116 -1.13 8.93 12.01
C GLN A 116 -1.90 9.27 10.74
N SER A 117 -1.67 8.54 9.64
CA SER A 117 -2.41 8.74 8.39
C SER A 117 -3.70 7.92 8.32
N HIS A 118 -3.87 6.92 9.22
CA HIS A 118 -4.97 5.95 9.21
C HIS A 118 -5.00 5.05 7.97
N GLU A 119 -3.83 4.85 7.35
CA GLU A 119 -3.66 4.05 6.15
C GLU A 119 -2.86 2.78 6.44
N TRP A 120 -3.02 1.81 5.56
CA TRP A 120 -2.20 0.61 5.51
C TRP A 120 -1.22 0.69 4.35
N SER A 121 -0.01 0.16 4.53
CA SER A 121 0.94 -0.13 3.45
C SER A 121 1.03 -1.63 3.24
N LEU A 122 0.91 -2.07 1.97
CA LEU A 122 1.02 -3.46 1.54
C LEU A 122 2.38 -3.64 0.87
N ASN A 123 3.28 -4.37 1.55
CA ASN A 123 4.66 -4.58 1.10
C ASN A 123 4.77 -6.03 0.61
N PHE A 124 4.87 -6.22 -0.70
CA PHE A 124 4.88 -7.54 -1.33
C PHE A 124 6.29 -7.97 -1.72
N ALA A 125 6.56 -9.26 -1.60
CA ALA A 125 7.73 -9.94 -2.15
C ALA A 125 7.33 -11.31 -2.69
N ASN A 126 8.08 -11.84 -3.64
CA ASN A 126 8.02 -13.25 -4.01
C ASN A 126 9.39 -13.91 -3.87
N SER A 127 9.41 -15.24 -3.68
CA SER A 127 10.65 -16.00 -3.45
C SER A 127 11.60 -15.94 -4.64
N ALA A 128 11.08 -15.87 -5.86
CA ALA A 128 11.89 -15.84 -7.09
C ALA A 128 12.70 -14.55 -7.23
N GLN A 129 12.20 -13.41 -6.72
CA GLN A 129 12.90 -12.13 -6.76
C GLN A 129 13.65 -11.82 -5.46
N GLY A 130 13.14 -12.26 -4.31
CA GLY A 130 13.77 -12.08 -3.01
C GLY A 130 13.91 -10.62 -2.56
N THR A 131 13.09 -9.70 -3.13
CA THR A 131 13.08 -8.28 -2.80
C THR A 131 11.67 -7.79 -2.59
N MET A 132 11.49 -6.79 -1.70
CA MET A 132 10.22 -6.10 -1.52
C MET A 132 9.93 -5.18 -2.70
N SER A 133 8.66 -5.16 -3.14
CA SER A 133 8.15 -4.16 -4.08
C SER A 133 8.02 -2.78 -3.41
N ILE A 134 7.74 -1.76 -4.21
CA ILE A 134 7.20 -0.48 -3.70
C ILE A 134 5.85 -0.79 -3.04
N PRO A 135 5.60 -0.30 -1.81
CA PRO A 135 4.34 -0.58 -1.13
C PRO A 135 3.17 0.17 -1.75
N THR A 136 2.07 -0.52 -2.00
CA THR A 136 0.79 0.16 -2.22
C THR A 136 0.24 0.69 -0.88
N VAL A 137 -0.28 1.92 -0.87
CA VAL A 137 -0.79 2.60 0.33
C VAL A 137 -2.25 2.97 0.13
N GLY A 138 -3.06 2.82 1.18
CA GLY A 138 -4.47 3.17 1.14
C GLY A 138 -5.26 2.74 2.37
N GLU A 139 -6.57 2.73 2.24
CA GLU A 139 -7.50 2.51 3.34
C GLU A 139 -8.74 1.73 2.90
N PHE A 140 -9.53 1.30 3.88
CA PHE A 140 -10.86 0.73 3.63
C PHE A 140 -11.96 1.77 3.82
N LYS A 141 -12.89 1.80 2.87
CA LYS A 141 -14.13 2.57 2.93
C LYS A 141 -15.30 1.68 2.50
N ASN A 142 -16.38 1.66 3.29
CA ASN A 142 -17.61 0.92 2.94
C ASN A 142 -17.36 -0.56 2.58
N ASN A 143 -16.56 -1.26 3.39
CA ASN A 143 -16.20 -2.68 3.19
C ASN A 143 -15.43 -2.95 1.90
N ARG A 144 -14.74 -1.94 1.35
CA ARG A 144 -13.85 -2.04 0.19
C ARG A 144 -12.53 -1.37 0.52
N GLY A 145 -11.42 -2.07 0.31
CA GLY A 145 -10.06 -1.54 0.46
C GLY A 145 -9.50 -1.15 -0.89
N GLU A 146 -8.89 0.04 -1.00
CA GLU A 146 -8.18 0.48 -2.20
C GLU A 146 -6.80 1.02 -1.84
N PHE A 147 -5.78 0.53 -2.54
CA PHE A 147 -4.37 0.84 -2.27
C PHE A 147 -3.66 1.13 -3.57
N TYR A 148 -2.79 2.14 -3.57
CA TYR A 148 -2.16 2.66 -4.77
C TYR A 148 -0.66 2.83 -4.58
N ASP A 149 0.09 2.66 -5.67
CA ASP A 149 1.47 3.10 -5.80
C ASP A 149 1.77 3.54 -7.23
N GLN A 150 3.03 3.98 -7.43
CA GLN A 150 3.59 4.27 -8.73
C GLN A 150 4.93 3.54 -8.84
N GLU A 151 5.09 2.73 -9.86
CA GLU A 151 6.31 1.95 -10.07
C GLU A 151 6.77 1.94 -11.54
N SER A 152 7.89 1.28 -11.80
CA SER A 152 8.39 1.05 -13.16
C SER A 152 8.08 -0.38 -13.60
N PHE A 153 7.40 -0.53 -14.72
CA PHE A 153 7.11 -1.80 -15.36
C PHE A 153 7.51 -1.77 -16.84
N ASN A 154 8.42 -2.65 -17.27
CA ASN A 154 8.93 -2.70 -18.64
C ASN A 154 9.42 -1.33 -19.17
N ASN A 155 10.21 -0.60 -18.36
CA ASN A 155 10.72 0.75 -18.63
C ASN A 155 9.63 1.83 -18.84
N ARG A 156 8.43 1.60 -18.36
CA ARG A 156 7.34 2.58 -18.31
C ARG A 156 6.97 2.87 -16.88
N THR A 157 6.62 4.12 -16.58
CA THR A 157 6.00 4.47 -15.31
C THR A 157 4.54 4.04 -15.37
N ILE A 158 4.11 3.27 -14.38
CA ILE A 158 2.72 2.82 -14.23
C ILE A 158 2.17 3.22 -12.85
N LEU A 159 0.85 3.29 -12.77
CA LEU A 159 0.15 3.26 -11.49
C LEU A 159 -0.34 1.85 -11.24
N VAL A 160 -0.22 1.40 -10.00
CA VAL A 160 -0.76 0.14 -9.50
C VAL A 160 -1.94 0.43 -8.59
N ARG A 161 -3.01 -0.34 -8.73
CA ARG A 161 -4.16 -0.31 -7.83
C ARG A 161 -4.46 -1.71 -7.36
N ASN A 162 -4.48 -1.90 -6.03
CA ASN A 162 -4.91 -3.11 -5.36
C ASN A 162 -6.28 -2.87 -4.71
N VAL A 163 -7.19 -3.79 -4.88
CA VAL A 163 -8.56 -3.70 -4.38
C VAL A 163 -8.91 -4.96 -3.60
N PHE A 164 -9.51 -4.78 -2.43
CA PHE A 164 -10.17 -5.85 -1.65
C PHE A 164 -11.66 -5.56 -1.63
N GLU A 165 -12.45 -6.53 -2.07
CA GLU A 165 -13.91 -6.39 -2.19
C GLU A 165 -14.62 -7.73 -1.98
N ASP A 166 -15.95 -7.74 -2.04
CA ASP A 166 -16.80 -8.91 -1.82
C ASP A 166 -16.52 -9.61 -0.48
N ILE A 167 -16.16 -8.79 0.54
CA ILE A 167 -15.70 -9.27 1.83
C ILE A 167 -16.86 -9.83 2.64
N THR A 168 -16.74 -11.10 3.00
CA THR A 168 -17.63 -11.83 3.92
C THR A 168 -16.82 -12.52 5.01
N ALA A 169 -17.47 -13.22 5.93
CA ALA A 169 -16.76 -14.03 6.93
C ALA A 169 -15.98 -15.20 6.31
N ASN A 170 -16.40 -15.70 5.13
CA ASN A 170 -15.87 -16.92 4.54
C ASN A 170 -15.27 -16.74 3.13
N SER A 171 -15.30 -15.54 2.58
CA SER A 171 -14.72 -15.26 1.28
C SER A 171 -14.37 -13.79 1.12
N TYR A 172 -13.39 -13.50 0.27
CA TYR A 172 -13.12 -12.17 -0.24
C TYR A 172 -12.48 -12.26 -1.62
N ARG A 173 -12.43 -11.14 -2.32
CA ARG A 173 -11.80 -10.99 -3.61
C ARG A 173 -10.71 -9.93 -3.53
N PHE A 174 -9.54 -10.25 -4.06
CA PHE A 174 -8.44 -9.33 -4.30
C PHE A 174 -8.24 -9.12 -5.79
N GLU A 175 -8.03 -7.88 -6.20
CA GLU A 175 -7.69 -7.51 -7.57
C GLU A 175 -6.49 -6.59 -7.61
N GLN A 176 -5.61 -6.80 -8.61
CA GLN A 176 -4.60 -5.81 -8.98
C GLN A 176 -4.85 -5.33 -10.41
N SER A 177 -4.70 -4.03 -10.62
CA SER A 177 -4.77 -3.42 -11.93
C SER A 177 -3.61 -2.47 -12.17
N PHE A 178 -3.17 -2.38 -13.42
CA PHE A 178 -2.17 -1.44 -13.87
C PHE A 178 -2.78 -0.35 -14.76
N SER A 179 -2.19 0.86 -14.70
CA SER A 179 -2.50 1.96 -15.60
C SER A 179 -1.21 2.59 -16.11
N ASP A 180 -1.06 2.74 -17.42
CA ASP A 180 0.07 3.43 -18.06
C ASP A 180 -0.31 4.77 -18.68
N ASP A 181 -1.53 5.25 -18.40
CA ASP A 181 -2.08 6.52 -18.90
C ASP A 181 -2.45 7.53 -17.80
N GLY A 182 -1.86 7.35 -16.60
CA GLY A 182 -2.08 8.22 -15.45
C GLY A 182 -3.41 8.01 -14.75
N GLY A 183 -3.92 6.77 -14.75
CA GLY A 183 -5.13 6.37 -14.04
C GLY A 183 -6.43 6.60 -14.81
N LYS A 184 -6.38 6.94 -16.10
CA LYS A 184 -7.58 7.13 -16.93
C LYS A 184 -8.23 5.79 -17.27
N THR A 185 -7.40 4.79 -17.60
CA THR A 185 -7.83 3.40 -17.81
C THR A 185 -7.02 2.45 -16.95
N TRP A 186 -7.62 1.32 -16.59
CA TRP A 186 -7.03 0.30 -15.73
C TRP A 186 -7.17 -1.07 -16.36
N GLU A 187 -6.05 -1.78 -16.50
CA GLU A 187 -6.03 -3.17 -16.95
C GLU A 187 -5.92 -4.10 -15.74
N LEU A 188 -6.94 -4.90 -15.51
CA LEU A 188 -6.93 -5.94 -14.50
C LEU A 188 -5.91 -7.01 -14.88
N ASN A 189 -4.99 -7.36 -13.97
CA ASN A 189 -3.89 -8.30 -14.27
C ASN A 189 -3.67 -9.38 -13.21
N TRP A 190 -4.34 -9.27 -12.05
CA TRP A 190 -4.30 -10.27 -11.00
C TRP A 190 -5.65 -10.30 -10.30
N ILE A 191 -6.19 -11.50 -10.10
CA ILE A 191 -7.44 -11.74 -9.39
C ILE A 191 -7.20 -12.91 -8.45
N ALA A 192 -7.44 -12.74 -7.16
CA ALA A 192 -7.50 -13.84 -6.21
C ALA A 192 -8.91 -13.89 -5.59
N VAL A 193 -9.47 -15.08 -5.54
CA VAL A 193 -10.69 -15.37 -4.80
C VAL A 193 -10.32 -16.32 -3.68
N ASP A 194 -10.50 -15.86 -2.46
CA ASP A 194 -10.12 -16.58 -1.26
C ASP A 194 -11.37 -17.11 -0.55
N THR A 195 -11.36 -18.41 -0.23
CA THR A 195 -12.42 -19.10 0.52
C THR A 195 -11.83 -19.66 1.81
N ARG A 196 -12.43 -19.35 2.95
CA ARG A 196 -11.90 -19.72 4.26
C ARG A 196 -11.83 -21.24 4.44
N ILE A 197 -10.67 -21.72 4.85
CA ILE A 197 -10.52 -23.09 5.35
C ILE A 197 -10.88 -23.06 6.84
N PRO A 198 -11.89 -23.85 7.27
CA PRO A 198 -12.23 -23.92 8.68
C PRO A 198 -11.05 -24.44 9.51
N ASP A 199 -10.85 -23.85 10.69
CA ASP A 199 -9.88 -24.39 11.65
C ASP A 199 -10.24 -25.84 11.99
N ALA A 200 -9.22 -26.69 12.08
CA ALA A 200 -9.45 -28.08 12.54
C ALA A 200 -10.11 -28.05 13.93
N PRO A 201 -11.12 -28.91 14.20
CA PRO A 201 -11.72 -28.97 15.52
C PRO A 201 -10.63 -29.20 16.55
N GLN A 202 -10.50 -28.29 17.52
CA GLN A 202 -9.63 -28.50 18.66
C GLN A 202 -10.20 -29.66 19.48
N ASN A 203 -9.52 -30.79 19.46
CA ASN A 203 -9.84 -31.89 20.36
C ASN A 203 -9.57 -31.40 21.80
N ILE A 204 -10.65 -31.11 22.51
CA ILE A 204 -10.65 -30.75 23.93
C ILE A 204 -10.43 -32.02 24.75
#